data_70ebd1027fae968091458e002a542d6a
#
_entry.id   70ebd1027fae968091458e002a542d6a
#
_cell.length_a   1.000
_cell.length_b   1.000
_cell.length_c   1.000
_cell.angle_alpha   90.00
_cell.angle_beta   90.00
_cell.angle_gamma   90.00
#
_symmetry.space_group_name_H-M   'P 1'
#
loop_
_entity.id
_entity.type
_entity.pdbx_description
1 polymer ?
#
loop_
_entity_poly.entity_id
_entity_poly.type
_entity_poly.pdbx_seq_one_letter_code
_entity_poly.pdbx_strand_id
1 'polypeptide(L)'
;ALSKFYYVPGGPETVILALTETISKGTIMMPSEVSTNCDPASWEYPPVRSDLIQTIRDNLPSYDPITSATEGLGVTPEYFRTLPDVVRSNHPYLPIAIWGKNKIQIAQKQPLNLPYGINSPLDYLYKNNGKIIFLGTDYETCTALHYAESTINRPTETCLAATGIDEQGKTTWTEYQNVDLDSYDDFNDLGLAFENQYSEYFNQVRLNSSFVKVIEMKPL
;
A
#
# COMPACT_ATOMS: atom_id res chain seq x y z
N ALA A 1 6.02 -11.89 -3.73
CA ALA A 1 7.02 -11.26 -4.62
C ALA A 1 7.27 -12.12 -5.86
N LEU A 2 7.35 -11.50 -7.06
CA LEU A 2 7.52 -12.25 -8.31
C LEU A 2 8.79 -13.11 -8.33
N SER A 3 9.84 -12.69 -7.65
CA SER A 3 11.09 -13.46 -7.50
C SER A 3 10.89 -14.85 -6.88
N LYS A 4 9.82 -15.09 -6.15
CA LYS A 4 9.48 -16.40 -5.57
C LYS A 4 8.99 -17.41 -6.62
N PHE A 5 8.63 -16.98 -7.83
CA PHE A 5 8.15 -17.83 -8.92
C PHE A 5 9.24 -18.23 -9.93
N TYR A 6 10.53 -18.05 -9.60
CA TYR A 6 11.68 -18.23 -10.47
C TYR A 6 11.67 -17.23 -11.64
N TYR A 7 10.92 -17.53 -12.67
CA TYR A 7 10.83 -16.74 -13.88
C TYR A 7 9.37 -16.58 -14.30
N VAL A 8 8.96 -15.33 -14.42
CA VAL A 8 7.65 -14.95 -14.98
C VAL A 8 7.91 -14.25 -16.32
N PRO A 9 7.61 -14.89 -17.45
CA PRO A 9 7.79 -14.26 -18.77
C PRO A 9 7.02 -12.95 -18.84
N GLY A 10 7.66 -11.85 -19.29
CA GLY A 10 7.08 -10.50 -19.29
C GLY A 10 6.99 -9.83 -17.92
N GLY A 11 7.40 -10.51 -16.84
CA GLY A 11 7.50 -9.91 -15.49
C GLY A 11 6.18 -9.32 -14.97
N PRO A 12 6.21 -8.10 -14.39
CA PRO A 12 5.02 -7.46 -13.82
C PRO A 12 3.93 -7.17 -14.87
N GLU A 13 4.31 -6.90 -16.11
CA GLU A 13 3.36 -6.64 -17.21
C GLU A 13 2.42 -7.83 -17.41
N THR A 14 2.94 -9.05 -17.53
CA THR A 14 2.13 -10.26 -17.70
C THR A 14 1.19 -10.48 -16.52
N VAL A 15 1.66 -10.25 -15.30
CA VAL A 15 0.84 -10.39 -14.10
C VAL A 15 -0.33 -9.41 -14.11
N ILE A 16 -0.06 -8.14 -14.41
CA ILE A 16 -1.10 -7.10 -14.45
C ILE A 16 -2.10 -7.39 -15.58
N LEU A 17 -1.61 -7.78 -16.75
CA LEU A 17 -2.46 -8.15 -17.88
C LEU A 17 -3.41 -9.30 -17.50
N ALA A 18 -2.89 -10.36 -16.90
CA ALA A 18 -3.71 -11.49 -16.43
C ALA A 18 -4.78 -11.06 -15.41
N LEU A 19 -4.45 -10.16 -14.48
CA LEU A 19 -5.40 -9.63 -13.51
C LEU A 19 -6.48 -8.77 -14.19
N THR A 20 -6.11 -7.86 -15.08
CA THR A 20 -7.05 -6.94 -15.75
C THR A 20 -7.96 -7.65 -16.75
N GLU A 21 -7.48 -8.67 -17.45
CA GLU A 21 -8.30 -9.51 -18.31
C GLU A 21 -9.32 -10.35 -17.53
N THR A 22 -8.90 -10.84 -16.35
CA THR A 22 -9.77 -11.64 -15.47
C THR A 22 -10.82 -10.77 -14.77
N ILE A 23 -10.43 -9.59 -14.30
CA ILE A 23 -11.28 -8.69 -13.50
C ILE A 23 -11.88 -7.60 -14.41
N SER A 24 -12.56 -8.00 -15.47
CA SER A 24 -13.05 -7.08 -16.52
C SER A 24 -14.12 -6.07 -16.07
N LYS A 25 -14.76 -6.24 -14.93
CA LYS A 25 -15.84 -5.38 -14.39
C LYS A 25 -15.59 -4.87 -12.97
N GLY A 26 -14.48 -5.23 -12.40
CA GLY A 26 -14.13 -4.95 -11.01
C GLY A 26 -13.20 -3.74 -10.84
N THR A 27 -12.56 -3.74 -9.68
CA THR A 27 -11.53 -2.77 -9.31
C THR A 27 -10.32 -3.54 -8.78
N ILE A 28 -9.14 -3.14 -9.22
CA ILE A 28 -7.85 -3.63 -8.70
C ILE A 28 -7.22 -2.50 -7.91
N MET A 29 -6.71 -2.80 -6.73
CA MET A 29 -5.99 -1.87 -5.88
C MET A 29 -4.64 -2.47 -5.51
N MET A 30 -3.61 -1.64 -5.49
CA MET A 30 -2.28 -2.01 -4.98
C MET A 30 -1.77 -0.91 -4.07
N PRO A 31 -1.12 -1.24 -2.95
CA PRO A 31 -0.39 -0.23 -2.17
C PRO A 31 0.66 0.41 -3.07
N SER A 32 0.90 1.69 -2.88
CA SER A 32 1.77 2.48 -3.76
C SER A 32 2.55 3.53 -2.96
N GLU A 33 3.06 3.11 -1.82
CA GLU A 33 3.72 3.92 -0.81
C GLU A 33 4.95 4.64 -1.36
N VAL A 34 5.23 5.80 -0.79
CA VAL A 34 6.43 6.59 -1.05
C VAL A 34 7.21 6.69 0.25
N SER A 35 7.94 5.63 0.57
CA SER A 35 8.57 5.42 1.88
C SER A 35 9.52 6.54 2.28
N THR A 36 10.15 7.21 1.32
CA THR A 36 11.03 8.36 1.58
C THR A 36 10.28 9.68 1.79
N ASN A 37 8.96 9.74 1.57
CA ASN A 37 8.19 10.99 1.71
C ASN A 37 7.69 11.25 3.14
N CYS A 38 8.36 10.68 4.14
CA CYS A 38 8.16 10.95 5.56
C CYS A 38 9.33 11.76 6.14
N ASP A 39 9.20 12.16 7.40
CA ASP A 39 10.27 12.92 8.08
C ASP A 39 11.59 12.15 8.07
N PRO A 40 12.67 12.71 7.51
CA PRO A 40 13.98 12.06 7.50
C PRO A 40 14.54 11.76 8.92
N ALA A 41 14.01 12.39 9.96
CA ALA A 41 14.36 12.07 11.33
C ALA A 41 13.86 10.68 11.77
N SER A 42 12.84 10.12 11.11
CA SER A 42 12.31 8.77 11.36
C SER A 42 12.89 7.69 10.47
N TRP A 43 13.80 7.99 9.55
CA TRP A 43 14.39 6.98 8.69
C TRP A 43 15.37 6.09 9.46
N GLU A 44 15.16 4.80 9.44
CA GLU A 44 15.96 3.82 10.20
C GLU A 44 16.98 3.07 9.34
N TYR A 45 16.67 2.85 8.06
CA TYR A 45 17.49 1.99 7.18
C TYR A 45 17.79 2.64 5.81
N PRO A 46 18.90 3.40 5.70
CA PRO A 46 19.82 3.81 6.75
C PRO A 46 19.31 5.02 7.54
N PRO A 47 19.70 5.18 8.80
CA PRO A 47 19.38 6.38 9.58
C PRO A 47 20.10 7.60 8.99
N VAL A 48 19.44 8.74 9.05
CA VAL A 48 20.01 10.01 8.58
C VAL A 48 20.89 10.63 9.67
N ARG A 49 22.06 11.12 9.28
CA ARG A 49 22.90 11.92 10.18
C ARG A 49 22.15 13.17 10.61
N SER A 50 22.20 13.50 11.90
CA SER A 50 21.43 14.62 12.49
C SER A 50 21.70 15.98 11.84
N ASP A 51 22.95 16.22 11.39
CA ASP A 51 23.34 17.45 10.70
C ASP A 51 22.78 17.56 9.26
N LEU A 52 22.26 16.49 8.67
CA LEU A 52 21.67 16.49 7.34
C LEU A 52 20.13 16.54 7.33
N ILE A 53 19.48 16.23 8.46
CA ILE A 53 18.01 16.16 8.55
C ILE A 53 17.35 17.42 8.01
N GLN A 54 17.79 18.61 8.46
CA GLN A 54 17.18 19.87 8.01
C GLN A 54 17.42 20.13 6.52
N THR A 55 18.61 19.79 6.02
CA THR A 55 18.90 19.93 4.58
C THR A 55 18.00 19.03 3.74
N ILE A 56 17.75 17.80 4.17
CA ILE A 56 16.83 16.90 3.48
C ILE A 56 15.40 17.42 3.57
N ARG A 57 14.94 17.85 4.76
CA ARG A 57 13.61 18.44 4.93
C ARG A 57 13.36 19.63 3.99
N ASP A 58 14.35 20.51 3.82
CA ASP A 58 14.23 21.69 2.98
C ASP A 58 14.19 21.38 1.47
N ASN A 59 14.66 20.20 1.05
CA ASN A 59 14.88 19.86 -0.37
C ASN A 59 14.17 18.56 -0.82
N LEU A 60 13.47 17.85 0.05
CA LEU A 60 12.77 16.63 -0.33
C LEU A 60 11.66 16.96 -1.34
N PRO A 61 11.57 16.27 -2.50
CA PRO A 61 10.45 16.48 -3.42
C PRO A 61 9.11 16.20 -2.73
N SER A 62 8.13 17.07 -2.94
CA SER A 62 6.77 16.79 -2.49
C SER A 62 6.17 15.62 -3.28
N TYR A 63 5.23 14.92 -2.66
CA TYR A 63 4.49 13.87 -3.33
C TYR A 63 3.74 14.39 -4.57
N ASP A 64 3.92 13.67 -5.67
CA ASP A 64 3.13 13.82 -6.90
C ASP A 64 2.57 12.44 -7.29
N PRO A 65 1.23 12.28 -7.46
CA PRO A 65 0.63 10.98 -7.72
C PRO A 65 1.04 10.35 -9.05
N ILE A 66 1.59 11.14 -9.99
CA ILE A 66 2.03 10.66 -11.31
C ILE A 66 3.51 10.28 -11.28
N THR A 67 4.36 11.13 -10.72
CA THR A 67 5.83 11.02 -10.86
C THR A 67 6.52 10.35 -9.69
N SER A 68 5.99 10.45 -8.45
CA SER A 68 6.62 9.83 -7.28
C SER A 68 6.65 8.31 -7.42
N ALA A 69 7.83 7.71 -7.31
CA ALA A 69 7.99 6.26 -7.39
C ALA A 69 7.30 5.54 -6.23
N THR A 70 6.91 4.29 -6.44
CA THR A 70 6.51 3.39 -5.35
C THR A 70 7.76 2.73 -4.79
N GLU A 71 7.95 2.80 -3.49
CA GLU A 71 9.16 2.35 -2.81
C GLU A 71 8.87 1.18 -1.86
N GLY A 72 9.83 0.27 -1.69
CA GLY A 72 9.74 -0.85 -0.76
C GLY A 72 8.82 -2.01 -1.16
N LEU A 73 7.86 -1.81 -2.06
CA LEU A 73 6.79 -2.76 -2.40
C LEU A 73 7.11 -3.67 -3.61
N GLY A 74 8.25 -3.47 -4.25
CA GLY A 74 8.71 -4.26 -5.39
C GLY A 74 8.17 -3.78 -6.74
N VAL A 75 8.55 -4.52 -7.80
CA VAL A 75 8.36 -4.08 -9.20
C VAL A 75 6.91 -4.09 -9.68
N THR A 76 6.04 -4.90 -9.10
CA THR A 76 4.65 -5.04 -9.57
C THR A 76 3.79 -3.82 -9.23
N PRO A 77 3.75 -3.32 -7.99
CA PRO A 77 3.07 -2.08 -7.66
C PRO A 77 3.65 -0.86 -8.39
N GLU A 78 4.98 -0.80 -8.54
CA GLU A 78 5.62 0.29 -9.29
C GLU A 78 5.20 0.27 -10.77
N TYR A 79 5.20 -0.88 -11.42
CA TYR A 79 4.71 -1.00 -12.80
C TYR A 79 3.21 -0.65 -12.89
N PHE A 80 2.39 -1.18 -11.98
CA PHE A 80 0.94 -0.96 -11.99
C PHE A 80 0.57 0.52 -11.92
N ARG A 81 1.20 1.31 -11.03
CA ARG A 81 0.89 2.74 -10.91
C ARG A 81 1.21 3.55 -12.17
N THR A 82 2.14 3.08 -13.02
CA THR A 82 2.53 3.81 -14.26
C THR A 82 1.57 3.59 -15.42
N LEU A 83 0.60 2.69 -15.29
CA LEU A 83 -0.34 2.42 -16.37
C LEU A 83 -1.30 3.59 -16.61
N PRO A 84 -1.65 3.90 -17.89
CA PRO A 84 -2.46 5.07 -18.23
C PRO A 84 -3.84 5.11 -17.56
N ASP A 85 -4.41 3.92 -17.29
CA ASP A 85 -5.74 3.78 -16.70
C ASP A 85 -5.74 3.63 -15.18
N VAL A 86 -4.59 3.76 -14.53
CA VAL A 86 -4.46 3.72 -13.08
C VAL A 86 -4.52 5.13 -12.52
N VAL A 87 -5.27 5.30 -11.44
CA VAL A 87 -5.32 6.53 -10.65
C VAL A 87 -4.71 6.24 -9.29
N ARG A 88 -3.87 7.13 -8.81
CA ARG A 88 -3.26 7.04 -7.49
C ARG A 88 -3.92 8.05 -6.55
N SER A 89 -4.21 7.66 -5.33
CA SER A 89 -4.77 8.56 -4.31
C SER A 89 -3.77 9.63 -3.87
N ASN A 90 -4.26 10.70 -3.24
CA ASN A 90 -3.46 11.87 -2.91
C ASN A 90 -2.80 11.82 -1.52
N HIS A 91 -2.82 10.67 -0.83
CA HIS A 91 -2.10 10.59 0.44
C HIS A 91 -0.59 10.66 0.20
N PRO A 92 0.14 11.59 0.85
CA PRO A 92 1.52 11.88 0.47
C PRO A 92 2.52 10.76 0.79
N TYR A 93 2.20 9.88 1.74
CA TYR A 93 3.07 8.80 2.19
C TYR A 93 2.53 7.41 1.85
N LEU A 94 1.22 7.16 2.08
CA LEU A 94 0.55 5.86 1.97
C LEU A 94 -0.52 5.84 0.86
N PRO A 95 -0.23 6.29 -0.37
CA PRO A 95 -1.23 6.25 -1.42
C PRO A 95 -1.54 4.83 -1.88
N ILE A 96 -2.72 4.67 -2.48
CA ILE A 96 -3.17 3.43 -3.14
C ILE A 96 -3.32 3.71 -4.63
N ALA A 97 -2.76 2.85 -5.47
CA ALA A 97 -2.96 2.83 -6.91
C ALA A 97 -4.21 1.99 -7.25
N ILE A 98 -5.08 2.51 -8.12
CA ILE A 98 -6.42 1.96 -8.36
C ILE A 98 -6.72 1.92 -9.86
N TRP A 99 -7.12 0.76 -10.35
CA TRP A 99 -7.59 0.54 -11.72
C TRP A 99 -9.03 0.05 -11.73
N GLY A 100 -9.76 0.35 -12.81
CA GLY A 100 -11.08 -0.20 -13.08
C GLY A 100 -12.24 0.68 -12.58
N LYS A 101 -13.31 0.03 -12.14
CA LYS A 101 -14.56 0.72 -11.80
C LYS A 101 -14.39 1.60 -10.56
N ASN A 102 -14.98 2.80 -10.60
CA ASN A 102 -14.99 3.77 -9.49
C ASN A 102 -13.60 4.27 -9.04
N LYS A 103 -12.54 4.03 -9.81
CA LYS A 103 -11.14 4.37 -9.44
C LYS A 103 -10.97 5.81 -8.96
N ILE A 104 -11.54 6.79 -9.67
CA ILE A 104 -11.44 8.22 -9.31
C ILE A 104 -12.15 8.49 -7.97
N GLN A 105 -13.39 7.99 -7.83
CA GLN A 105 -14.17 8.19 -6.62
C GLN A 105 -13.51 7.56 -5.38
N ILE A 106 -12.86 6.41 -5.55
CA ILE A 106 -12.15 5.71 -4.46
C ILE A 106 -10.88 6.49 -4.10
N ALA A 107 -10.08 6.88 -5.10
CA ALA A 107 -8.84 7.61 -4.88
C ALA A 107 -9.04 8.94 -4.15
N GLN A 108 -10.12 9.66 -4.47
CA GLN A 108 -10.46 10.96 -3.87
C GLN A 108 -10.90 10.88 -2.41
N LYS A 109 -11.29 9.71 -1.92
CA LYS A 109 -11.83 9.55 -0.57
C LYS A 109 -10.78 9.23 0.48
N GLN A 110 -9.54 8.91 0.10
CA GLN A 110 -8.52 8.56 1.11
C GLN A 110 -8.28 9.73 2.06
N PRO A 111 -8.53 9.56 3.38
CA PRO A 111 -8.32 10.62 4.35
C PRO A 111 -6.83 10.82 4.62
N LEU A 112 -6.45 12.02 5.06
CA LEU A 112 -5.09 12.30 5.50
C LEU A 112 -4.78 11.60 6.84
N ASN A 113 -5.69 11.69 7.82
CA ASN A 113 -5.56 10.98 9.09
C ASN A 113 -6.13 9.57 8.95
N LEU A 114 -5.45 8.58 9.52
CA LEU A 114 -5.81 7.16 9.45
C LEU A 114 -6.04 6.72 7.99
N PRO A 115 -5.04 6.85 7.12
CA PRO A 115 -5.19 6.72 5.66
C PRO A 115 -5.65 5.34 5.19
N TYR A 116 -5.55 4.33 6.03
CA TYR A 116 -6.05 2.98 5.78
C TYR A 116 -7.36 2.65 6.51
N GLY A 117 -7.89 3.60 7.29
CA GLY A 117 -9.12 3.45 8.09
C GLY A 117 -10.41 3.74 7.31
N ILE A 118 -11.43 4.20 8.04
CA ILE A 118 -12.76 4.52 7.50
C ILE A 118 -12.67 5.57 6.38
N ASN A 119 -13.42 5.36 5.32
CA ASN A 119 -13.42 6.14 4.07
C ASN A 119 -12.15 6.00 3.21
N SER A 120 -11.23 5.13 3.56
CA SER A 120 -10.07 4.83 2.72
C SER A 120 -10.41 3.91 1.54
N PRO A 121 -9.50 3.70 0.59
CA PRO A 121 -9.61 2.64 -0.41
C PRO A 121 -9.78 1.24 0.20
N LEU A 122 -9.16 0.98 1.36
CA LEU A 122 -9.31 -0.31 2.05
C LEU A 122 -10.72 -0.46 2.67
N ASP A 123 -11.31 0.61 3.19
CA ASP A 123 -12.72 0.62 3.62
C ASP A 123 -13.69 0.29 2.46
N TYR A 124 -13.39 0.82 1.28
CA TYR A 124 -14.15 0.47 0.07
C TYR A 124 -14.00 -1.02 -0.27
N LEU A 125 -12.79 -1.57 -0.20
CA LEU A 125 -12.51 -2.98 -0.44
C LEU A 125 -13.30 -3.86 0.54
N TYR A 126 -13.23 -3.55 1.84
CA TYR A 126 -13.95 -4.25 2.89
C TYR A 126 -15.48 -4.21 2.68
N LYS A 127 -16.07 -3.03 2.45
CA LYS A 127 -17.51 -2.84 2.28
C LYS A 127 -18.07 -3.52 1.03
N ASN A 128 -17.24 -3.75 0.02
CA ASN A 128 -17.64 -4.39 -1.24
C ASN A 128 -17.23 -5.87 -1.32
N ASN A 129 -16.95 -6.53 -0.20
CA ASN A 129 -16.53 -7.93 -0.12
C ASN A 129 -15.32 -8.20 -1.04
N GLY A 130 -14.34 -7.32 -0.99
CA GLY A 130 -13.13 -7.45 -1.80
C GLY A 130 -12.29 -8.65 -1.40
N LYS A 131 -11.40 -9.04 -2.30
CA LYS A 131 -10.47 -10.15 -2.11
C LYS A 131 -9.04 -9.64 -2.09
N ILE A 132 -8.22 -10.24 -1.27
CA ILE A 132 -6.78 -10.01 -1.18
C ILE A 132 -6.08 -11.11 -1.96
N ILE A 133 -5.15 -10.75 -2.83
CA ILE A 133 -4.37 -11.69 -3.64
C ILE A 133 -2.90 -11.60 -3.22
N PHE A 134 -2.35 -12.68 -2.71
CA PHE A 134 -0.94 -12.82 -2.43
C PHE A 134 -0.23 -13.53 -3.58
N LEU A 135 0.79 -12.92 -4.13
CA LEU A 135 1.60 -13.46 -5.22
C LEU A 135 3.00 -13.80 -4.71
N GLY A 136 3.16 -14.97 -4.09
CA GLY A 136 4.40 -15.40 -3.47
C GLY A 136 4.83 -14.51 -2.30
N THR A 137 3.87 -13.98 -1.57
CA THR A 137 4.01 -13.23 -0.33
C THR A 137 3.12 -13.84 0.73
N ASP A 138 3.19 -13.37 1.95
CA ASP A 138 2.42 -13.79 3.10
C ASP A 138 1.74 -12.60 3.80
N TYR A 139 1.18 -12.85 4.97
CA TYR A 139 0.41 -11.85 5.70
C TYR A 139 1.24 -10.68 6.23
N GLU A 140 2.52 -10.86 6.50
CA GLU A 140 3.43 -9.80 6.92
C GLU A 140 3.47 -8.62 5.92
N THR A 141 3.25 -8.91 4.63
CA THR A 141 3.20 -7.90 3.57
C THR A 141 1.77 -7.47 3.23
N CYS A 142 0.80 -7.75 4.07
CA CYS A 142 -0.61 -7.52 3.79
C CYS A 142 -1.10 -6.13 4.22
N THR A 143 -0.90 -5.11 3.40
CA THR A 143 -1.40 -3.76 3.66
C THR A 143 -2.90 -3.70 4.02
N ALA A 144 -3.71 -4.67 3.55
CA ALA A 144 -5.14 -4.69 3.87
C ALA A 144 -5.45 -4.91 5.35
N LEU A 145 -4.55 -5.53 6.13
CA LEU A 145 -4.70 -5.70 7.58
C LEU A 145 -4.62 -4.39 8.35
N HIS A 146 -3.91 -3.39 7.81
CA HIS A 146 -3.89 -2.05 8.42
C HIS A 146 -5.28 -1.37 8.46
N TYR A 147 -6.26 -1.86 7.68
CA TYR A 147 -7.64 -1.42 7.85
C TYR A 147 -8.19 -1.83 9.22
N ALA A 148 -7.97 -3.07 9.63
CA ALA A 148 -8.40 -3.53 10.96
C ALA A 148 -7.72 -2.72 12.07
N GLU A 149 -6.40 -2.53 11.99
CA GLU A 149 -5.64 -1.71 12.95
C GLU A 149 -6.16 -0.28 13.05
N SER A 150 -6.51 0.33 11.91
CA SER A 150 -7.04 1.70 11.85
C SER A 150 -8.50 1.82 12.31
N THR A 151 -9.21 0.70 12.50
CA THR A 151 -10.62 0.68 12.90
C THR A 151 -10.86 0.19 14.33
N ILE A 152 -9.86 -0.45 14.96
CA ILE A 152 -9.86 -0.80 16.36
C ILE A 152 -9.23 0.32 17.20
N ASN A 153 -9.42 0.29 18.51
CA ASN A 153 -8.88 1.31 19.40
C ASN A 153 -7.39 1.08 19.67
N ARG A 154 -6.54 1.38 18.67
CA ARG A 154 -5.07 1.41 18.81
C ARG A 154 -4.57 2.84 19.04
N PRO A 155 -3.45 3.02 19.77
CA PRO A 155 -2.79 4.31 19.87
C PRO A 155 -2.43 4.87 18.49
N THR A 156 -2.49 6.18 18.35
CA THR A 156 -2.05 6.88 17.14
C THR A 156 -0.82 7.72 17.46
N GLU A 157 0.01 7.92 16.48
CA GLU A 157 1.16 8.81 16.50
C GLU A 157 1.01 9.96 15.50
N THR A 158 1.76 11.02 15.71
CA THR A 158 1.83 12.14 14.78
C THR A 158 2.96 11.90 13.77
N CYS A 159 2.58 11.80 12.52
CA CYS A 159 3.50 11.63 11.39
C CYS A 159 3.63 12.93 10.60
N LEU A 160 4.74 13.07 9.87
CA LEU A 160 4.99 14.19 8.95
C LEU A 160 5.20 13.67 7.53
N ALA A 161 4.59 14.32 6.55
CA ALA A 161 4.84 14.03 5.14
C ALA A 161 5.05 15.32 4.32
N ALA A 162 5.91 15.25 3.31
CA ALA A 162 6.16 16.35 2.38
C ALA A 162 4.98 16.49 1.40
N THR A 163 4.34 17.66 1.40
CA THR A 163 3.08 17.89 0.68
C THR A 163 3.12 19.00 -0.34
N GLY A 164 4.15 19.81 -0.37
CA GLY A 164 4.24 20.95 -1.29
C GLY A 164 5.61 21.58 -1.32
N ILE A 165 5.72 22.66 -2.08
CA ILE A 165 6.90 23.52 -2.17
C ILE A 165 6.44 24.95 -1.94
N ASP A 166 7.11 25.69 -1.08
CA ASP A 166 6.80 27.10 -0.79
C ASP A 166 7.35 28.07 -1.87
N GLU A 167 7.09 29.37 -1.71
CA GLU A 167 7.55 30.40 -2.64
C GLU A 167 9.09 30.55 -2.70
N GLN A 168 9.80 30.06 -1.69
CA GLN A 168 11.25 30.04 -1.61
C GLN A 168 11.87 28.78 -2.19
N GLY A 169 11.05 27.84 -2.67
CA GLY A 169 11.48 26.57 -3.23
C GLY A 169 11.77 25.48 -2.19
N LYS A 170 11.38 25.68 -0.94
CA LYS A 170 11.54 24.70 0.14
C LYS A 170 10.32 23.82 0.29
N THR A 171 10.56 22.60 0.71
CA THR A 171 9.50 21.62 0.99
C THR A 171 8.62 22.06 2.16
N THR A 172 7.31 21.99 1.96
CA THR A 172 6.31 22.16 3.02
C THR A 172 5.85 20.80 3.53
N TRP A 173 5.59 20.73 4.82
CA TRP A 173 5.27 19.52 5.56
C TRP A 173 3.88 19.59 6.17
N THR A 174 3.17 18.49 6.17
CA THR A 174 1.85 18.35 6.80
C THR A 174 1.89 17.27 7.86
N GLU A 175 1.39 17.60 9.05
CA GLU A 175 1.16 16.62 10.12
C GLU A 175 -0.12 15.82 9.87
N TYR A 176 -0.08 14.55 10.21
CA TYR A 176 -1.26 13.70 10.21
C TYR A 176 -1.16 12.64 11.31
N GLN A 177 -2.31 12.09 11.72
CA GLN A 177 -2.39 11.01 12.70
C GLN A 177 -2.48 9.67 12.01
N ASN A 178 -1.68 8.71 12.45
CA ASN A 178 -1.77 7.33 12.00
C ASN A 178 -1.60 6.37 13.16
N VAL A 179 -2.06 5.14 13.02
CA VAL A 179 -1.64 4.07 13.92
C VAL A 179 -0.16 3.78 13.64
N ASP A 180 0.55 3.36 14.66
CA ASP A 180 1.91 2.84 14.49
C ASP A 180 1.84 1.52 13.70
N LEU A 181 2.34 1.54 12.46
CA LEU A 181 2.27 0.40 11.54
C LEU A 181 3.37 -0.63 11.80
N ASP A 182 4.41 -0.28 12.55
CA ASP A 182 5.61 -1.09 12.74
C ASP A 182 5.64 -1.84 14.08
N SER A 183 4.89 -1.35 15.08
CA SER A 183 4.95 -1.91 16.46
C SER A 183 4.23 -3.25 16.65
N TYR A 184 3.46 -3.71 15.67
CA TYR A 184 2.63 -4.92 15.78
C TYR A 184 2.93 -5.87 14.63
N ASP A 185 4.07 -6.53 14.69
CA ASP A 185 4.55 -7.48 13.68
C ASP A 185 4.00 -8.90 13.95
N ASP A 186 2.67 -9.03 13.99
CA ASP A 186 1.94 -10.27 14.27
C ASP A 186 1.03 -10.75 13.11
N PHE A 187 1.13 -10.12 11.94
CA PHE A 187 0.24 -10.41 10.81
C PHE A 187 0.34 -11.84 10.30
N ASN A 188 1.51 -12.46 10.34
CA ASN A 188 1.66 -13.86 9.97
C ASN A 188 0.96 -14.80 10.95
N ASP A 189 1.06 -14.56 12.25
CA ASP A 189 0.37 -15.36 13.26
C ASP A 189 -1.14 -15.20 13.17
N LEU A 190 -1.63 -13.98 12.97
CA LEU A 190 -3.03 -13.67 12.71
C LEU A 190 -3.55 -14.40 11.46
N GLY A 191 -2.80 -14.31 10.36
CA GLY A 191 -3.17 -14.92 9.11
C GLY A 191 -3.22 -16.45 9.16
N LEU A 192 -2.26 -17.08 9.85
CA LEU A 192 -2.25 -18.52 10.07
C LEU A 192 -3.40 -18.98 10.98
N ALA A 193 -3.73 -18.21 12.00
CA ALA A 193 -4.90 -18.45 12.84
C ALA A 193 -6.20 -18.37 12.03
N PHE A 194 -6.30 -17.36 11.16
CA PHE A 194 -7.43 -17.19 10.24
C PHE A 194 -7.58 -18.42 9.30
N GLU A 195 -6.50 -18.86 8.64
CA GLU A 195 -6.54 -20.01 7.74
C GLU A 195 -6.99 -21.30 8.44
N ASN A 196 -6.57 -21.49 9.68
CA ASN A 196 -6.95 -22.65 10.48
C ASN A 196 -8.43 -22.63 10.91
N GLN A 197 -8.96 -21.45 11.21
CA GLN A 197 -10.31 -21.29 11.72
C GLN A 197 -11.36 -21.11 10.63
N TYR A 198 -10.99 -20.49 9.50
CA TYR A 198 -11.89 -20.02 8.43
C TYR A 198 -11.43 -20.50 7.05
N SER A 199 -11.16 -21.79 6.92
CA SER A 199 -10.61 -22.40 5.68
C SER A 199 -11.48 -22.18 4.44
N GLU A 200 -12.77 -21.92 4.59
CA GLU A 200 -13.72 -21.65 3.50
C GLU A 200 -13.54 -20.28 2.85
N TYR A 201 -12.85 -19.34 3.49
CA TYR A 201 -12.65 -17.96 3.01
C TYR A 201 -11.30 -17.74 2.32
N PHE A 202 -10.50 -18.79 2.17
CA PHE A 202 -9.27 -18.67 1.39
C PHE A 202 -9.10 -19.81 0.38
N ASN A 203 -8.40 -19.51 -0.69
CA ASN A 203 -7.97 -20.50 -1.69
C ASN A 203 -6.49 -20.32 -1.96
N GLN A 204 -5.78 -21.43 -2.11
CA GLN A 204 -4.36 -21.42 -2.42
C GLN A 204 -4.07 -22.38 -3.58
N VAL A 205 -3.29 -21.89 -4.55
CA VAL A 205 -2.83 -22.71 -5.68
C VAL A 205 -1.31 -22.61 -5.74
N ARG A 206 -0.66 -23.75 -5.89
CA ARG A 206 0.77 -23.80 -6.17
C ARG A 206 1.02 -23.44 -7.64
N LEU A 207 1.88 -22.48 -7.87
CA LEU A 207 2.33 -22.05 -9.20
C LEU A 207 3.86 -22.07 -9.22
N ASN A 208 4.44 -22.99 -9.98
CA ASN A 208 5.89 -23.24 -9.98
C ASN A 208 6.44 -23.49 -8.56
N SER A 209 7.37 -22.65 -8.12
CA SER A 209 8.06 -22.73 -6.83
C SER A 209 7.34 -22.05 -5.69
N SER A 210 6.22 -21.37 -5.95
CA SER A 210 5.54 -20.54 -4.96
C SER A 210 4.02 -20.77 -4.99
N PHE A 211 3.30 -19.95 -4.23
CA PHE A 211 1.85 -20.03 -4.11
C PHE A 211 1.21 -18.70 -4.52
N VAL A 212 0.03 -18.81 -5.12
CA VAL A 212 -0.95 -17.74 -5.22
C VAL A 212 -2.04 -18.03 -4.20
N LYS A 213 -2.28 -17.10 -3.30
CA LYS A 213 -3.32 -17.19 -2.27
C LYS A 213 -4.36 -16.11 -2.51
N VAL A 214 -5.63 -16.44 -2.39
CA VAL A 214 -6.76 -15.49 -2.50
C VAL A 214 -7.61 -15.61 -1.25
N ILE A 215 -7.84 -14.50 -0.58
CA ILE A 215 -8.55 -14.42 0.70
C ILE A 215 -9.68 -13.42 0.58
N GLU A 216 -10.81 -13.71 1.20
CA GLU A 216 -11.88 -12.73 1.38
C GLU A 216 -11.51 -11.77 2.52
N MET A 217 -11.50 -10.45 2.25
CA MET A 217 -11.07 -9.46 3.22
C MET A 217 -12.00 -9.33 4.43
N LYS A 218 -13.30 -9.48 4.23
CA LYS A 218 -14.28 -9.18 5.29
C LYS A 218 -14.25 -10.13 6.48
N PRO A 219 -14.02 -11.45 6.30
CA PRO A 219 -13.86 -12.35 7.44
C PRO A 219 -12.45 -12.28 8.06
N LEU A 220 -11.43 -11.83 7.31
CA LEU A 220 -10.07 -11.63 7.81
C LEU A 220 -9.99 -10.45 8.78
#